data_9d13cead1cf6598f32590f890966905b
#
_entry.id   9d13cead1cf6598f32590f890966905b
#
_cell.length_a   1.000
_cell.length_b   1.000
_cell.length_c   1.000
_cell.angle_alpha   90.00
_cell.angle_beta   90.00
_cell.angle_gamma   90.00
#
_symmetry.space_group_name_H-M   'P 1'
#
loop_
_entity.id
_entity.type
_entity.pdbx_description
1 polymer ?
#
loop_
_entity_poly.entity_id
_entity_poly.type
_entity_poly.pdbx_seq_one_letter_code
_entity_poly.pdbx_strand_id
1 'polypeptide(L)'
;MCSSDLEFNYPEAKRLITKRAHVGVVGSGDMEVLLEPNGEEGARVFITTSVNGFGDAWKAVFDRFFSKFDGAVRIYINDAGATPGSVLLRLEQAVEVIEQ
;
A
#
# COMPACT_ATOMS: atom_id res chain seq x y z
N MET A 1 -14.55 13.94 13.95
CA MET A 1 -13.86 13.65 12.81
C MET A 1 -13.11 12.34 12.89
N CYS A 2 -13.33 11.49 11.98
CA CYS A 2 -12.78 10.16 12.07
C CYS A 2 -12.00 9.79 10.84
N SER A 3 -10.76 9.40 11.03
CA SER A 3 -10.06 8.65 10.03
C SER A 3 -10.20 7.17 10.40
N SER A 4 -10.26 6.33 9.40
CA SER A 4 -10.27 4.89 9.60
C SER A 4 -8.87 4.35 9.36
N ASP A 5 -8.42 3.47 10.24
CA ASP A 5 -7.16 2.79 10.10
C ASP A 5 -7.44 1.33 9.76
N LEU A 6 -6.83 0.87 8.67
CA LEU A 6 -6.97 -0.50 8.20
C LEU A 6 -5.59 -1.16 8.20
N GLU A 7 -5.57 -2.43 8.50
CA GLU A 7 -4.32 -3.20 8.46
C GLU A 7 -4.59 -4.53 7.76
N PHE A 8 -3.73 -4.88 6.81
CA PHE A 8 -3.77 -6.16 6.12
C PHE A 8 -2.41 -6.83 6.23
N ASN A 9 -2.42 -8.16 6.34
CA ASN A 9 -1.20 -8.95 6.46
C ASN A 9 -1.13 -9.97 5.32
N TYR A 10 0.05 -10.09 4.71
CA TYR A 10 0.30 -11.02 3.62
C TYR A 10 1.53 -11.86 3.96
N PRO A 11 1.36 -12.92 4.78
CA PRO A 11 2.50 -13.68 5.30
C PRO A 11 3.23 -14.49 4.23
N GLU A 12 2.64 -14.65 3.06
CA GLU A 12 3.26 -15.40 1.97
C GLU A 12 4.29 -14.59 1.19
N ALA A 13 4.36 -13.29 1.40
CA ALA A 13 5.35 -12.43 0.74
C ALA A 13 6.70 -12.65 1.39
N LYS A 14 7.64 -13.23 0.65
CA LYS A 14 8.93 -13.68 1.21
C LYS A 14 10.15 -13.09 0.53
N ARG A 15 9.98 -12.43 -0.59
CA ARG A 15 11.11 -11.88 -1.33
C ARG A 15 11.72 -10.72 -0.55
N LEU A 16 13.01 -10.77 -0.29
CA LEU A 16 13.69 -9.73 0.46
C LEU A 16 13.73 -8.43 -0.35
N ILE A 17 13.25 -7.37 0.26
CA ILE A 17 13.30 -6.02 -0.29
C ILE A 17 14.26 -5.19 0.56
N THR A 18 15.14 -4.44 -0.09
CA THR A 18 16.15 -3.63 0.61
C THR A 18 16.02 -2.14 0.32
N LYS A 19 15.12 -1.75 -0.57
CA LYS A 19 14.93 -0.36 -0.98
C LYS A 19 13.61 0.19 -0.49
N ARG A 20 13.53 1.51 -0.43
CA ARG A 20 12.33 2.24 -0.04
C ARG A 20 11.81 3.04 -1.22
N ALA A 21 10.51 3.31 -1.21
CA ALA A 21 9.88 4.18 -2.18
C ALA A 21 8.85 5.06 -1.49
N HIS A 22 8.78 6.32 -1.92
CA HIS A 22 7.78 7.26 -1.46
C HIS A 22 7.15 7.87 -2.72
N VAL A 23 5.87 7.66 -2.90
CA VAL A 23 5.18 8.05 -4.12
C VAL A 23 3.90 8.80 -3.76
N GLY A 24 3.60 9.85 -4.54
CA GLY A 24 2.38 10.62 -4.37
C GLY A 24 2.50 11.69 -3.31
N VAL A 25 1.43 12.45 -3.15
CA VAL A 25 1.31 13.47 -2.12
C VAL A 25 -0.05 13.36 -1.47
N VAL A 26 -0.11 13.70 -0.18
CA VAL A 26 -1.40 13.77 0.51
C VAL A 26 -2.10 15.03 0.02
N GLY A 27 -3.22 14.84 -0.69
CA GLY A 27 -4.02 15.92 -1.19
C GLY A 27 -5.37 15.43 -1.62
N SER A 28 -6.28 16.36 -1.91
CA SER A 28 -7.65 16.00 -2.30
C SER A 28 -7.66 15.09 -3.51
N GLY A 29 -8.31 13.94 -3.39
CA GLY A 29 -8.46 12.98 -4.48
C GLY A 29 -7.23 12.14 -4.78
N ASP A 30 -6.22 12.18 -3.92
CA ASP A 30 -4.99 11.42 -4.13
C ASP A 30 -4.57 10.72 -2.84
N MET A 31 -3.43 10.09 -2.88
CA MET A 31 -2.88 9.38 -1.74
C MET A 31 -1.36 9.40 -1.76
N GLU A 32 -0.80 9.17 -0.60
CA GLU A 32 0.63 9.03 -0.42
C GLU A 32 0.95 7.58 -0.05
N VAL A 33 1.95 7.01 -0.69
CA VAL A 33 2.42 5.65 -0.42
C VAL A 33 3.88 5.69 0.04
N LEU A 34 4.14 5.11 1.20
CA LEU A 34 5.50 4.84 1.66
C LEU A 34 5.66 3.32 1.69
N LEU A 35 6.60 2.81 0.93
CA LEU A 35 6.91 1.39 0.87
C LEU A 35 8.32 1.19 1.38
N GLU A 36 8.50 0.29 2.36
CA GLU A 36 9.82 0.05 2.95
C GLU A 36 10.00 -1.43 3.27
N PRO A 37 11.26 -1.85 3.48
CA PRO A 37 11.52 -3.25 3.85
C PRO A 37 10.85 -3.61 5.17
N ASN A 38 10.29 -4.82 5.25
CA ASN A 38 9.67 -5.28 6.47
C ASN A 38 10.68 -5.77 7.52
N GLY A 39 11.83 -6.24 7.10
CA GLY A 39 12.83 -6.79 8.01
C GLY A 39 12.57 -8.22 8.44
N GLU A 40 11.42 -8.77 8.12
CA GLU A 40 11.04 -10.16 8.41
C GLU A 40 10.19 -10.68 7.25
N GLU A 41 9.85 -11.97 7.30
CA GLU A 41 8.99 -12.55 6.29
C GLU A 41 7.57 -11.97 6.39
N GLY A 42 6.94 -11.84 5.23
CA GLY A 42 5.59 -11.34 5.14
C GLY A 42 5.53 -9.85 4.84
N ALA A 43 4.39 -9.43 4.32
CA ALA A 43 4.12 -8.04 4.04
C ALA A 43 3.00 -7.53 4.94
N ARG A 44 3.05 -6.26 5.29
CA ARG A 44 2.02 -5.60 6.06
C ARG A 44 1.61 -4.31 5.39
N VAL A 45 0.33 -4.02 5.45
CA VAL A 45 -0.23 -2.80 4.86
C VAL A 45 -0.98 -2.04 5.94
N PHE A 46 -0.66 -0.76 6.06
CA PHE A 46 -1.30 0.13 7.03
C PHE A 46 -1.92 1.29 6.26
N ILE A 47 -3.23 1.43 6.34
CA ILE A 47 -3.96 2.44 5.59
C ILE A 47 -4.65 3.38 6.54
N THR A 48 -4.38 4.68 6.39
CA THR A 48 -5.12 5.74 7.06
C THR A 48 -5.95 6.43 6.01
N THR A 49 -7.25 6.40 6.15
CA THR A 49 -8.16 6.98 5.17
C THR A 49 -9.21 7.85 5.88
N SER A 50 -9.60 8.94 5.21
CA SER A 50 -10.68 9.79 5.69
C SER A 50 -12.05 9.28 5.25
N VAL A 51 -12.10 8.21 4.45
CA VAL A 51 -13.35 7.68 3.89
C VAL A 51 -13.65 6.33 4.52
N ASN A 52 -14.81 6.19 5.13
CA ASN A 52 -15.25 4.96 5.76
C ASN A 52 -15.99 4.07 4.79
N GLY A 53 -16.08 2.78 5.07
CA GLY A 53 -16.93 1.86 4.35
C GLY A 53 -16.30 1.19 3.13
N PHE A 54 -15.01 1.40 2.91
CA PHE A 54 -14.33 0.85 1.74
C PHE A 54 -13.29 -0.22 2.08
N GLY A 55 -13.40 -0.84 3.25
CA GLY A 55 -12.45 -1.88 3.66
C GLY A 55 -12.36 -3.04 2.68
N ASP A 56 -13.50 -3.48 2.14
CA ASP A 56 -13.52 -4.57 1.16
C ASP A 56 -12.85 -4.16 -0.15
N ALA A 57 -13.01 -2.91 -0.57
CA ALA A 57 -12.37 -2.40 -1.77
C ALA A 57 -10.85 -2.34 -1.58
N TRP A 58 -10.39 -1.88 -0.42
CA TRP A 58 -8.96 -1.87 -0.09
C TRP A 58 -8.38 -3.28 -0.09
N LYS A 59 -9.10 -4.22 0.52
CA LYS A 59 -8.65 -5.60 0.55
C LYS A 59 -8.53 -6.18 -0.86
N ALA A 60 -9.51 -5.93 -1.71
CA ALA A 60 -9.48 -6.42 -3.09
C ALA A 60 -8.28 -5.84 -3.87
N VAL A 61 -7.98 -4.56 -3.67
CA VAL A 61 -6.83 -3.93 -4.31
C VAL A 61 -5.53 -4.61 -3.89
N PHE A 62 -5.34 -4.83 -2.58
CA PHE A 62 -4.10 -5.42 -2.10
C PHE A 62 -4.01 -6.92 -2.36
N ASP A 63 -5.12 -7.63 -2.36
CA ASP A 63 -5.12 -9.04 -2.78
C ASP A 63 -4.65 -9.14 -4.23
N ARG A 64 -5.12 -8.26 -5.09
CA ARG A 64 -4.68 -8.22 -6.49
C ARG A 64 -3.21 -7.82 -6.60
N PHE A 65 -2.79 -6.81 -5.86
CA PHE A 65 -1.40 -6.35 -5.87
C PHE A 65 -0.45 -7.47 -5.44
N PHE A 66 -0.74 -8.13 -4.32
CA PHE A 66 0.13 -9.18 -3.80
C PHE A 66 -0.02 -10.51 -4.54
N SER A 67 -0.97 -10.63 -5.46
CA SER A 67 -0.99 -11.78 -6.35
C SER A 67 0.15 -11.74 -7.37
N LYS A 68 0.73 -10.56 -7.59
CA LYS A 68 1.81 -10.34 -8.54
C LYS A 68 3.12 -9.92 -7.88
N PHE A 69 3.06 -9.31 -6.71
CA PHE A 69 4.21 -8.80 -6.00
C PHE A 69 4.40 -9.61 -4.72
N ASP A 70 5.58 -10.19 -4.56
CA ASP A 70 5.87 -11.09 -3.44
C ASP A 70 6.88 -10.52 -2.44
N GLY A 71 7.14 -9.22 -2.49
CA GLY A 71 8.11 -8.59 -1.62
C GLY A 71 7.66 -8.47 -0.17
N ALA A 72 8.56 -8.76 0.75
CA ALA A 72 8.31 -8.61 2.18
C ALA A 72 8.51 -7.15 2.57
N VAL A 73 7.42 -6.40 2.52
CA VAL A 73 7.42 -4.94 2.67
C VAL A 73 6.41 -4.48 3.71
N ARG A 74 6.62 -3.27 4.20
CA ARG A 74 5.59 -2.51 4.91
C ARG A 74 5.13 -1.40 4.00
N ILE A 75 3.84 -1.28 3.82
CA ILE A 75 3.25 -0.24 2.99
C ILE A 75 2.38 0.63 3.89
N TYR A 76 2.70 1.92 3.90
CA TYR A 76 1.93 2.91 4.66
C TYR A 76 1.22 3.81 3.67
N ILE A 77 -0.09 3.94 3.81
CA ILE A 77 -0.90 4.74 2.90
C ILE A 77 -1.66 5.79 3.69
N ASN A 78 -1.52 7.03 3.24
CA ASN A 78 -2.39 8.13 3.66
C ASN A 78 -3.30 8.47 2.49
N ASP A 79 -4.57 8.16 2.63
CA ASP A 79 -5.54 8.32 1.57
C ASP A 79 -6.40 9.57 1.78
N ALA A 80 -6.53 10.35 0.74
CA ALA A 80 -7.35 11.56 0.73
C ALA A 80 -8.39 11.50 -0.41
N GLY A 81 -9.02 10.33 -0.57
CA GLY A 81 -10.08 10.15 -1.55
C GLY A 81 -9.64 9.57 -2.88
N ALA A 82 -8.52 8.86 -2.92
CA ALA A 82 -8.06 8.22 -4.14
C ALA A 82 -9.03 7.10 -4.59
N THR A 83 -9.15 6.93 -5.89
CA THR A 83 -9.92 5.82 -6.46
C THR A 83 -9.11 4.53 -6.42
N PRO A 84 -9.75 3.35 -6.49
CA PRO A 84 -9.01 2.08 -6.53
C PRO A 84 -7.99 2.02 -7.68
N GLY A 85 -8.31 2.58 -8.83
CA GLY A 85 -7.36 2.64 -9.95
C GLY A 85 -6.15 3.49 -9.63
N SER A 86 -6.35 4.63 -8.96
CA SER A 86 -5.23 5.48 -8.52
C SER A 86 -4.36 4.76 -7.50
N VAL A 87 -4.97 3.99 -6.59
CA VAL A 87 -4.23 3.22 -5.60
C VAL A 87 -3.28 2.24 -6.28
N LEU A 88 -3.80 1.45 -7.22
CA LEU A 88 -2.97 0.49 -7.95
C LEU A 88 -1.85 1.18 -8.72
N LEU A 89 -2.14 2.31 -9.35
CA LEU A 89 -1.13 3.05 -10.10
C LEU A 89 0.01 3.51 -9.19
N ARG A 90 -0.33 4.06 -8.02
CA ARG A 90 0.70 4.50 -7.06
C ARG A 90 1.53 3.34 -6.54
N LEU A 91 0.89 2.20 -6.26
CA LEU A 91 1.60 1.01 -5.83
C LEU A 91 2.57 0.51 -6.91
N GLU A 92 2.15 0.51 -8.16
CA GLU A 92 3.00 0.12 -9.27
C GLU A 92 4.19 1.05 -9.42
N GLN A 93 3.99 2.37 -9.24
CA GLN A 93 5.08 3.34 -9.26
C GLN A 93 6.07 3.09 -8.13
N ALA A 94 5.59 2.76 -6.95
CA ALA A 94 6.45 2.45 -5.81
C ALA A 94 7.29 1.20 -6.08
N VAL A 95 6.69 0.18 -6.67
CA VAL A 95 7.41 -1.05 -7.04
C VAL A 95 8.49 -0.74 -8.07
N GLU A 96 8.21 0.08 -9.06
CA GLU A 96 9.22 0.48 -10.05
C GLU A 96 10.43 1.12 -9.38
N VAL A 97 10.20 1.98 -8.39
CA VAL A 97 11.29 2.64 -7.68
C VAL A 97 12.18 1.63 -6.96
N ILE A 98 11.59 0.66 -6.26
CA ILE A 98 12.38 -0.30 -5.50
C ILE A 98 13.04 -1.38 -6.36
N GLU A 99 12.60 -1.54 -7.59
CA GLU A 99 13.16 -2.53 -8.50
C GLU A 99 14.19 -1.96 -9.48
N GLN A 100 14.46 -0.68 -9.38
CA GLN A 100 15.49 -0.04 -10.18
C GLN A 100 16.91 -0.37 -9.71
#